data_45581dde5935b413b4422d9c946d3e33
#
_entry.id   45581dde5935b413b4422d9c946d3e33
#
_cell.length_a   1.000
_cell.length_b   1.000
_cell.length_c   1.000
_cell.angle_alpha   90.00
_cell.angle_beta   90.00
_cell.angle_gamma   90.00
#
_symmetry.space_group_name_H-M   'P 1'
#
loop_
_entity.id
_entity.type
_entity.pdbx_description
1 polymer ?
#
loop_
_entity_poly.entity_id
_entity_poly.type
_entity_poly.pdbx_seq_one_letter_code
_entity_poly.pdbx_strand_id
1 'polypeptide(L)'
;MASEYQRILKEQFDQQASIYSLDSIDCTVRDFPFKEAEQQLLVPANKFIILMPEYNGSYPGILKLMIDNSDVKNVWWHKKVLLVGVSTGRAGNLRGMEHLTGVLLHMKMLVHPNRLPISLVDKLMNKDYQFTDQNTLQAIQTQLAEFIQF
;
A
#
# COMPACT_ATOMS: atom_id res chain seq x y z
N MET A 1 1.01 3.45 10.60
CA MET A 1 -0.11 2.93 9.76
C MET A 1 0.17 1.55 9.17
N ALA A 2 1.26 1.30 8.45
CA ALA A 2 1.56 -0.05 7.92
C ALA A 2 1.57 -1.12 9.02
N SER A 3 2.20 -0.83 10.15
CA SER A 3 2.22 -1.73 11.32
C SER A 3 0.81 -2.00 11.87
N GLU A 4 -0.11 -1.05 11.77
CA GLU A 4 -1.50 -1.23 12.22
C GLU A 4 -2.27 -2.15 11.25
N TYR A 5 -2.10 -2.00 9.94
CA TYR A 5 -2.65 -2.94 8.96
C TYR A 5 -2.09 -4.35 9.18
N GLN A 6 -0.78 -4.48 9.43
CA GLN A 6 -0.13 -5.76 9.72
C GLN A 6 -0.71 -6.39 11.00
N ARG A 7 -0.93 -5.59 12.06
CA ARG A 7 -1.53 -6.04 13.30
C ARG A 7 -2.95 -6.56 13.07
N ILE A 8 -3.80 -5.81 12.37
CA ILE A 8 -5.18 -6.20 12.06
C ILE A 8 -5.22 -7.50 11.24
N LEU A 9 -4.36 -7.62 10.22
CA LEU A 9 -4.25 -8.84 9.41
C LEU A 9 -3.92 -10.05 10.27
N LYS A 10 -2.95 -9.92 11.18
CA LYS A 10 -2.52 -11.01 12.06
C LYS A 10 -3.59 -11.37 13.09
N GLU A 11 -4.12 -10.37 13.82
CA GLU A 11 -5.00 -10.61 14.98
C GLU A 11 -6.41 -11.03 14.58
N GLN A 12 -6.94 -10.52 13.45
CA GLN A 12 -8.33 -10.74 13.08
C GLN A 12 -8.51 -11.74 11.93
N PHE A 13 -7.50 -11.90 11.09
CA PHE A 13 -7.61 -12.73 9.90
C PHE A 13 -6.59 -13.87 9.83
N ASP A 14 -5.70 -14.00 10.84
CA ASP A 14 -4.60 -14.98 10.84
C ASP A 14 -3.73 -14.92 9.56
N GLN A 15 -3.54 -13.70 9.04
CA GLN A 15 -2.73 -13.45 7.85
C GLN A 15 -1.41 -12.78 8.23
N GLN A 16 -0.31 -13.23 7.62
CA GLN A 16 0.99 -12.62 7.77
C GLN A 16 1.30 -11.72 6.57
N ALA A 17 1.84 -10.54 6.85
CA ALA A 17 2.30 -9.61 5.82
C ALA A 17 3.67 -9.04 6.20
N SER A 18 4.58 -8.97 5.24
CA SER A 18 5.84 -8.25 5.39
C SER A 18 5.65 -6.78 5.06
N ILE A 19 6.32 -5.89 5.78
CA ILE A 19 6.35 -4.46 5.48
C ILE A 19 7.60 -4.16 4.65
N TYR A 20 7.40 -3.58 3.47
CA TYR A 20 8.47 -3.01 2.65
C TYR A 20 8.34 -1.49 2.68
N SER A 21 9.25 -0.82 3.42
CA SER A 21 9.29 0.64 3.50
C SER A 21 10.27 1.20 2.47
N LEU A 22 9.81 2.18 1.69
CA LEU A 22 10.65 2.84 0.69
C LEU A 22 11.69 3.79 1.31
N ASP A 23 11.61 4.06 2.63
CA ASP A 23 12.61 4.86 3.35
C ASP A 23 13.91 4.08 3.64
N SER A 24 13.88 2.75 3.52
CA SER A 24 14.98 1.87 3.91
C SER A 24 15.89 1.47 2.75
N ILE A 25 15.53 1.81 1.52
CA ILE A 25 16.25 1.39 0.31
C ILE A 25 16.34 2.57 -0.67
N ASP A 26 17.51 2.74 -1.29
CA ASP A 26 17.67 3.71 -2.37
C ASP A 26 16.94 3.22 -3.63
N CYS A 27 15.77 3.83 -3.89
CA CYS A 27 14.97 3.52 -5.08
C CYS A 27 15.49 4.19 -6.36
N THR A 28 16.57 5.00 -6.30
CA THR A 28 17.12 5.71 -7.48
C THR A 28 17.97 4.80 -8.35
N VAL A 29 18.52 3.75 -7.77
CA VAL A 29 19.40 2.80 -8.46
C VAL A 29 18.94 1.36 -8.21
N ARG A 30 19.05 0.52 -9.23
CA ARG A 30 18.75 -0.91 -9.11
C ARG A 30 20.02 -1.67 -8.75
N ASP A 31 20.58 -1.38 -7.57
CA ASP A 31 21.78 -1.99 -7.00
C ASP A 31 21.52 -3.35 -6.33
N PHE A 32 22.53 -3.88 -5.61
CA PHE A 32 22.40 -5.18 -4.93
C PHE A 32 21.36 -5.14 -3.80
N PRO A 33 21.32 -4.17 -2.86
CA PRO A 33 20.29 -4.07 -1.83
C PRO A 33 18.86 -4.00 -2.40
N PHE A 34 18.65 -3.22 -3.47
CA PHE A 34 17.37 -3.14 -4.14
C PHE A 34 16.92 -4.50 -4.71
N LYS A 35 17.82 -5.17 -5.46
CA LYS A 35 17.53 -6.48 -6.05
C LYS A 35 17.30 -7.56 -5.00
N GLU A 36 18.05 -7.53 -3.91
CA GLU A 36 17.87 -8.46 -2.80
C GLU A 36 16.50 -8.31 -2.16
N ALA A 37 16.08 -7.09 -1.82
CA ALA A 37 14.76 -6.81 -1.29
C ALA A 37 13.64 -7.18 -2.27
N GLU A 38 13.83 -6.90 -3.55
CA GLU A 38 12.92 -7.31 -4.63
C GLU A 38 12.73 -8.83 -4.64
N GLN A 39 13.81 -9.60 -4.62
CA GLN A 39 13.77 -11.06 -4.66
C GLN A 39 13.20 -11.70 -3.38
N GLN A 40 13.50 -11.12 -2.23
CA GLN A 40 13.06 -11.68 -0.95
C GLN A 40 11.63 -11.30 -0.56
N LEU A 41 11.16 -10.10 -0.95
CA LEU A 41 9.89 -9.56 -0.49
C LEU A 41 8.85 -9.38 -1.60
N LEU A 42 9.26 -8.82 -2.77
CA LEU A 42 8.29 -8.43 -3.79
C LEU A 42 7.97 -9.57 -4.76
N VAL A 43 8.98 -10.31 -5.21
CA VAL A 43 8.79 -11.41 -6.15
C VAL A 43 7.91 -12.53 -5.57
N PRO A 44 8.11 -13.02 -4.33
CA PRO A 44 7.27 -14.08 -3.76
C PRO A 44 5.87 -13.62 -3.38
N ALA A 45 5.62 -12.32 -3.23
CA ALA A 45 4.31 -11.81 -2.87
C ALA A 45 3.29 -12.01 -3.99
N ASN A 46 2.11 -12.53 -3.67
CA ASN A 46 1.00 -12.66 -4.60
C ASN A 46 -0.02 -11.53 -4.49
N LYS A 47 -0.03 -10.86 -3.33
CA LYS A 47 -0.92 -9.73 -3.03
C LYS A 47 -0.12 -8.59 -2.42
N PHE A 48 -0.48 -7.37 -2.79
CA PHE A 48 0.12 -6.15 -2.25
C PHE A 48 -0.95 -5.27 -1.60
N ILE A 49 -0.60 -4.65 -0.49
CA ILE A 49 -1.35 -3.53 0.08
C ILE A 49 -0.45 -2.30 -0.01
N ILE A 50 -0.81 -1.35 -0.85
CA ILE A 50 -0.05 -0.11 -1.05
C ILE A 50 -0.69 1.00 -0.22
N LEU A 51 0.02 1.40 0.84
CA LEU A 51 -0.33 2.53 1.69
C LEU A 51 0.45 3.75 1.22
N MET A 52 -0.22 4.79 0.74
CA MET A 52 0.46 5.93 0.13
C MET A 52 -0.04 7.28 0.67
N PRO A 53 0.85 8.14 1.15
CA PRO A 53 0.49 9.51 1.50
C PRO A 53 0.17 10.34 0.25
N GLU A 54 -0.61 11.41 0.45
CA GLU A 54 -0.88 12.40 -0.59
C GLU A 54 0.26 13.41 -0.66
N TYR A 55 0.96 13.45 -1.79
CA TYR A 55 1.97 14.47 -2.09
C TYR A 55 1.54 15.27 -3.32
N ASN A 56 1.23 16.56 -3.11
CA ASN A 56 0.79 17.46 -4.18
C ASN A 56 -0.37 16.91 -5.04
N GLY A 57 -1.35 16.27 -4.37
CA GLY A 57 -2.53 15.72 -5.03
C GLY A 57 -2.29 14.42 -5.81
N SER A 58 -1.21 13.70 -5.50
CA SER A 58 -0.89 12.41 -6.13
C SER A 58 -0.20 11.47 -5.14
N TYR A 59 0.20 10.29 -5.61
CA TYR A 59 1.06 9.37 -4.86
C TYR A 59 2.52 9.86 -4.87
N PRO A 60 3.36 9.43 -3.90
CA PRO A 60 4.76 9.86 -3.81
C PRO A 60 5.59 9.44 -5.02
N GLY A 61 6.46 10.35 -5.51
CA GLY A 61 7.36 10.06 -6.64
C GLY A 61 8.30 8.89 -6.38
N ILE A 62 8.73 8.67 -5.13
CA ILE A 62 9.55 7.51 -4.77
C ILE A 62 8.85 6.17 -5.04
N LEU A 63 7.53 6.10 -4.92
CA LEU A 63 6.76 4.90 -5.26
C LEU A 63 6.82 4.64 -6.78
N LYS A 64 6.68 5.68 -7.60
CA LYS A 64 6.84 5.54 -9.06
C LYS A 64 8.24 5.12 -9.44
N LEU A 65 9.23 5.72 -8.81
CA LEU A 65 10.65 5.40 -9.04
C LEU A 65 10.97 3.94 -8.69
N MET A 66 10.46 3.45 -7.54
CA MET A 66 10.59 2.05 -7.14
C MET A 66 9.95 1.12 -8.18
N ILE A 67 8.74 1.44 -8.64
CA ILE A 67 8.07 0.67 -9.68
C ILE A 67 8.89 0.64 -10.98
N ASP A 68 9.42 1.79 -11.42
CA ASP A 68 10.17 1.91 -12.68
C ASP A 68 11.49 1.15 -12.66
N ASN A 69 12.13 1.06 -11.49
CA ASN A 69 13.39 0.34 -11.32
C ASN A 69 13.20 -1.16 -11.00
N SER A 70 11.98 -1.60 -10.67
CA SER A 70 11.71 -3.00 -10.37
C SER A 70 11.56 -3.89 -11.61
N ASP A 71 11.67 -5.20 -11.43
CA ASP A 71 11.34 -6.18 -12.47
C ASP A 71 9.83 -6.28 -12.67
N VAL A 72 9.32 -5.52 -13.62
CA VAL A 72 7.87 -5.40 -13.88
C VAL A 72 7.19 -6.76 -14.04
N LYS A 73 7.83 -7.70 -14.73
CA LYS A 73 7.24 -9.00 -15.03
C LYS A 73 7.16 -9.89 -13.78
N ASN A 74 8.24 -9.97 -13.02
CA ASN A 74 8.33 -10.89 -11.90
C ASN A 74 7.69 -10.31 -10.62
N VAL A 75 7.69 -8.99 -10.47
CA VAL A 75 7.16 -8.32 -9.29
C VAL A 75 5.66 -8.05 -9.42
N TRP A 76 5.18 -7.56 -10.58
CA TRP A 76 3.83 -6.97 -10.66
C TRP A 76 2.82 -7.78 -11.48
N TRP A 77 3.22 -8.39 -12.59
CA TRP A 77 2.27 -9.00 -13.52
C TRP A 77 1.34 -10.00 -12.85
N HIS A 78 0.03 -9.84 -13.11
CA HIS A 78 -1.06 -10.71 -12.66
C HIS A 78 -1.23 -10.84 -11.15
N LYS A 79 -0.51 -10.02 -10.37
CA LYS A 79 -0.67 -9.98 -8.90
C LYS A 79 -1.79 -9.05 -8.50
N LYS A 80 -2.33 -9.26 -7.31
CA LYS A 80 -3.45 -8.51 -6.76
C LYS A 80 -2.96 -7.35 -5.90
N VAL A 81 -3.67 -6.22 -5.94
CA VAL A 81 -3.28 -5.04 -5.17
C VAL A 81 -4.47 -4.32 -4.56
N LEU A 82 -4.33 -3.97 -3.29
CA LEU A 82 -5.23 -3.11 -2.53
C LEU A 82 -4.60 -1.74 -2.38
N LEU A 83 -5.37 -0.67 -2.61
CA LEU A 83 -4.89 0.70 -2.46
C LEU A 83 -5.50 1.38 -1.24
N VAL A 84 -4.64 2.03 -0.46
CA VAL A 84 -5.02 2.84 0.68
C VAL A 84 -4.36 4.21 0.53
N GLY A 85 -5.16 5.22 0.34
CA GLY A 85 -4.71 6.61 0.30
C GLY A 85 -4.73 7.23 1.69
N VAL A 86 -3.76 8.07 2.00
CA VAL A 86 -3.62 8.70 3.31
C VAL A 86 -3.34 10.18 3.16
N SER A 87 -4.07 11.02 3.90
CA SER A 87 -3.75 12.46 3.96
C SER A 87 -4.14 13.08 5.30
N THR A 88 -3.48 14.17 5.64
CA THR A 88 -3.92 15.08 6.70
C THR A 88 -5.03 16.01 6.23
N GLY A 89 -5.21 16.13 4.91
CA GLY A 89 -6.31 16.85 4.28
C GLY A 89 -7.59 16.01 4.14
N ARG A 90 -8.58 16.55 3.44
CA ARG A 90 -9.93 15.97 3.34
C ARG A 90 -10.05 14.86 2.29
N ALA A 91 -9.11 14.77 1.34
CA ALA A 91 -9.29 13.91 0.16
C ALA A 91 -8.78 12.47 0.36
N GLY A 92 -7.99 12.19 1.42
CA GLY A 92 -7.48 10.83 1.68
C GLY A 92 -6.66 10.27 0.52
N ASN A 93 -6.00 11.12 -0.26
CA ASN A 93 -5.25 10.75 -1.46
C ASN A 93 -6.07 10.02 -2.54
N LEU A 94 -7.35 10.35 -2.66
CA LEU A 94 -8.24 9.72 -3.65
C LEU A 94 -7.68 9.87 -5.08
N ARG A 95 -7.19 11.07 -5.44
CA ARG A 95 -6.59 11.35 -6.74
C ARG A 95 -5.30 10.56 -6.97
N GLY A 96 -4.45 10.43 -5.96
CA GLY A 96 -3.23 9.62 -6.06
C GLY A 96 -3.54 8.14 -6.30
N MET A 97 -4.59 7.59 -5.67
CA MET A 97 -5.05 6.24 -5.94
C MET A 97 -5.54 6.08 -7.39
N GLU A 98 -6.26 7.07 -7.95
CA GLU A 98 -6.67 7.07 -9.36
C GLU A 98 -5.46 7.07 -10.30
N HIS A 99 -4.49 7.95 -10.07
CA HIS A 99 -3.27 8.01 -10.89
C HIS A 99 -2.49 6.69 -10.83
N LEU A 100 -2.32 6.10 -9.65
CA LEU A 100 -1.61 4.84 -9.48
C LEU A 100 -2.37 3.67 -10.11
N THR A 101 -3.70 3.67 -10.05
CA THR A 101 -4.53 2.62 -10.66
C THR A 101 -4.21 2.46 -12.15
N GLY A 102 -4.08 3.57 -12.90
CA GLY A 102 -3.71 3.51 -14.31
C GLY A 102 -2.33 2.87 -14.55
N VAL A 103 -1.34 3.18 -13.69
CA VAL A 103 0.00 2.57 -13.75
C VAL A 103 -0.07 1.06 -13.49
N LEU A 104 -0.80 0.65 -12.44
CA LEU A 104 -0.91 -0.76 -12.04
C LEU A 104 -1.65 -1.61 -13.09
N LEU A 105 -2.71 -1.06 -13.69
CA LEU A 105 -3.42 -1.72 -14.80
C LEU A 105 -2.53 -1.88 -16.03
N HIS A 106 -1.68 -0.89 -16.36
CA HIS A 106 -0.68 -1.02 -17.43
C HIS A 106 0.29 -2.18 -17.14
N MET A 107 0.66 -2.40 -15.88
CA MET A 107 1.48 -3.53 -15.44
C MET A 107 0.68 -4.84 -15.27
N LYS A 108 -0.55 -4.91 -15.79
CA LYS A 108 -1.42 -6.10 -15.72
C LYS A 108 -1.74 -6.57 -14.29
N MET A 109 -1.73 -5.68 -13.31
CA MET A 109 -2.16 -6.00 -11.96
C MET A 109 -3.68 -6.02 -11.85
N LEU A 110 -4.18 -6.78 -10.87
CA LEU A 110 -5.59 -6.84 -10.51
C LEU A 110 -5.83 -5.89 -9.33
N VAL A 111 -6.35 -4.70 -9.61
CA VAL A 111 -6.61 -3.69 -8.58
C VAL A 111 -7.96 -3.97 -7.92
N HIS A 112 -7.96 -4.11 -6.60
CA HIS A 112 -9.17 -4.31 -5.81
C HIS A 112 -10.08 -3.07 -5.89
N PRO A 113 -11.39 -3.22 -6.13
CA PRO A 113 -12.29 -2.09 -6.33
C PRO A 113 -12.51 -1.25 -5.06
N ASN A 114 -12.49 -1.85 -3.86
CA ASN A 114 -12.63 -1.13 -2.60
C ASN A 114 -11.31 -0.45 -2.22
N ARG A 115 -11.08 0.75 -2.76
CA ARG A 115 -9.92 1.60 -2.44
C ARG A 115 -10.30 2.54 -1.30
N LEU A 116 -9.52 2.57 -0.22
CA LEU A 116 -9.88 3.31 1.00
C LEU A 116 -9.11 4.63 1.12
N PRO A 117 -9.79 5.79 0.99
CA PRO A 117 -9.20 7.09 1.32
C PRO A 117 -9.29 7.35 2.83
N ILE A 118 -8.15 7.45 3.51
CA ILE A 118 -8.06 7.85 4.92
C ILE A 118 -7.68 9.33 5.00
N SER A 119 -8.69 10.18 5.22
CA SER A 119 -8.53 11.62 5.38
C SER A 119 -8.35 12.01 6.83
N LEU A 120 -7.75 13.18 7.09
CA LEU A 120 -7.53 13.74 8.44
C LEU A 120 -6.85 12.73 9.39
N VAL A 121 -5.89 11.98 8.89
CA VAL A 121 -5.28 10.83 9.58
C VAL A 121 -4.69 11.19 10.96
N ASP A 122 -4.20 12.41 11.11
CA ASP A 122 -3.70 12.97 12.37
C ASP A 122 -4.75 13.03 13.49
N LYS A 123 -6.04 13.02 13.14
CA LYS A 123 -7.17 13.01 14.08
C LYS A 123 -7.72 11.61 14.37
N LEU A 124 -7.30 10.62 13.60
CA LEU A 124 -7.83 9.25 13.67
C LEU A 124 -6.94 8.31 14.47
N MET A 125 -5.74 8.74 14.83
CA MET A 125 -4.74 7.91 15.50
C MET A 125 -4.31 8.52 16.85
N ASN A 126 -3.98 7.64 17.79
CA ASN A 126 -3.38 8.03 19.06
C ASN A 126 -1.86 8.28 18.92
N LYS A 127 -1.20 8.60 20.05
CA LYS A 127 0.26 8.85 20.10
C LYS A 127 1.10 7.61 19.75
N ASP A 128 0.53 6.42 19.87
CA ASP A 128 1.15 5.13 19.54
C ASP A 128 0.86 4.70 18.11
N TYR A 129 0.33 5.61 17.28
CA TYR A 129 -0.04 5.39 15.89
C TYR A 129 -1.08 4.28 15.68
N GLN A 130 -1.95 4.05 16.65
CA GLN A 130 -3.09 3.13 16.55
C GLN A 130 -4.35 3.91 16.20
N PHE A 131 -5.19 3.37 15.34
CA PHE A 131 -6.48 3.97 15.03
C PHE A 131 -7.41 3.95 16.25
N THR A 132 -8.01 5.09 16.54
CA THR A 132 -9.01 5.25 17.62
C THR A 132 -10.42 5.47 17.09
N ASP A 133 -10.56 5.87 15.82
CA ASP A 133 -11.85 6.06 15.17
C ASP A 133 -12.44 4.71 14.74
N GLN A 134 -13.58 4.36 15.34
CA GLN A 134 -14.23 3.07 15.10
C GLN A 134 -14.74 2.91 13.66
N ASN A 135 -15.19 3.99 13.03
CA ASN A 135 -15.66 3.93 11.64
C ASN A 135 -14.50 3.62 10.68
N THR A 136 -13.34 4.24 10.91
CA THR A 136 -12.12 3.96 10.13
C THR A 136 -11.65 2.52 10.35
N LEU A 137 -11.64 2.04 11.58
CA LEU A 137 -11.29 0.64 11.89
C LEU A 137 -12.23 -0.33 11.18
N GLN A 138 -13.53 -0.10 11.23
CA GLN A 138 -14.51 -0.94 10.54
C GLN A 138 -14.32 -0.92 9.03
N ALA A 139 -14.03 0.24 8.44
CA ALA A 139 -13.76 0.37 7.01
C ALA A 139 -12.51 -0.43 6.60
N ILE A 140 -11.42 -0.36 7.39
CA ILE A 140 -10.20 -1.13 7.17
C ILE A 140 -10.47 -2.63 7.27
N GLN A 141 -11.20 -3.08 8.29
CA GLN A 141 -11.55 -4.49 8.49
C GLN A 141 -12.37 -5.03 7.32
N THR A 142 -13.38 -4.28 6.87
CA THR A 142 -14.21 -4.64 5.72
C THR A 142 -13.35 -4.75 4.46
N GLN A 143 -12.51 -3.75 4.20
CA GLN A 143 -11.60 -3.72 3.05
C GLN A 143 -10.65 -4.93 3.05
N LEU A 144 -10.05 -5.24 4.18
CA LEU A 144 -9.14 -6.38 4.31
C LEU A 144 -9.86 -7.71 4.14
N ALA A 145 -11.06 -7.88 4.74
CA ALA A 145 -11.86 -9.09 4.57
C ALA A 145 -12.18 -9.37 3.09
N GLU A 146 -12.62 -8.34 2.36
CA GLU A 146 -12.88 -8.43 0.92
C GLU A 146 -11.61 -8.76 0.13
N PHE A 147 -10.49 -8.10 0.44
CA PHE A 147 -9.23 -8.31 -0.27
C PHE A 147 -8.62 -9.70 -0.02
N ILE A 148 -8.81 -10.28 1.15
CA ILE A 148 -8.35 -11.65 1.45
C ILE A 148 -9.09 -12.65 0.56
N GLN A 149 -10.36 -12.42 0.26
CA GLN A 149 -11.15 -13.29 -0.62
C GLN A 149 -10.94 -12.99 -2.12
N PHE A 150 -10.51 -11.77 -2.45
CA PHE A 150 -10.24 -11.35 -3.81
C PHE A 150 -9.12 -12.19 -4.44
#